data_f62a59abed568a57532374765c741b9d
#
_entry.id   f62a59abed568a57532374765c741b9d
#
_cell.length_a   1.000
_cell.length_b   1.000
_cell.length_c   1.000
_cell.angle_alpha   90.00
_cell.angle_beta   90.00
_cell.angle_gamma   90.00
#
_symmetry.space_group_name_H-M   'P 1'
#
loop_
_entity.id
_entity.type
_entity.pdbx_description
1 polymer ?
#
loop_
_entity_poly.entity_id
_entity_poly.type
_entity_poly.pdbx_seq_one_letter_code
_entity_poly.pdbx_strand_id
1 'polypeptide(L)'
;MASEEGQVTVLLKAMSSGDATAEQSLFPLVYHELHRLAQSYMRRERPDHTLQATALINEAYLKLAGGEVDWKNRQHFIGVAAQVMRHVLVDHARAHNADMRGGALRRVDLDEGLMLSSARVDEVLLLDEALERLANRNVRQARVVELHYFGGLSMTQIAALLHISERSVKRDWSLARIWLFENLRPSQG
;
A
#
# COMPACT_ATOMS: atom_id res chain seq x y z
N MET A 1 1.52 -20.25 -24.08
CA MET A 1 0.69 -19.85 -22.92
C MET A 1 1.17 -18.49 -22.49
N ALA A 2 0.29 -17.50 -22.40
CA ALA A 2 0.64 -16.19 -21.87
C ALA A 2 1.09 -16.37 -20.42
N SER A 3 2.20 -15.73 -20.02
CA SER A 3 2.62 -15.75 -18.63
C SER A 3 1.51 -15.13 -17.77
N GLU A 4 1.41 -15.53 -16.50
CA GLU A 4 0.43 -15.01 -15.53
C GLU A 4 0.45 -13.47 -15.49
N GLU A 5 1.63 -12.85 -15.65
CA GLU A 5 1.82 -11.40 -15.80
C GLU A 5 1.16 -10.83 -17.06
N GLY A 6 1.19 -11.54 -18.17
CA GLY A 6 0.51 -11.14 -19.40
C GLY A 6 -1.00 -11.18 -19.26
N GLN A 7 -1.53 -12.21 -18.59
CA GLN A 7 -2.96 -12.38 -18.36
C GLN A 7 -3.53 -11.27 -17.45
N VAL A 8 -2.86 -10.94 -16.36
CA VAL A 8 -3.23 -9.82 -15.47
C VAL A 8 -3.25 -8.50 -16.25
N THR A 9 -2.24 -8.25 -17.10
CA THR A 9 -2.19 -7.02 -17.89
C THR A 9 -3.34 -6.91 -18.89
N VAL A 10 -3.73 -8.01 -19.53
CA VAL A 10 -4.88 -8.05 -20.47
C VAL A 10 -6.18 -7.74 -19.72
N LEU A 11 -6.41 -8.38 -18.58
CA LEU A 11 -7.62 -8.18 -17.78
C LEU A 11 -7.71 -6.75 -17.21
N LEU A 12 -6.59 -6.17 -16.78
CA LEU A 12 -6.53 -4.77 -16.32
C LEU A 12 -6.94 -3.80 -17.44
N LYS A 13 -6.48 -4.01 -18.67
CA LYS A 13 -6.88 -3.19 -19.81
C LYS A 13 -8.36 -3.36 -20.16
N ALA A 14 -8.87 -4.59 -20.13
CA ALA A 14 -10.29 -4.86 -20.36
C ALA A 14 -11.17 -4.19 -19.31
N MET A 15 -10.77 -4.22 -18.03
CA MET A 15 -11.44 -3.52 -16.94
C MET A 15 -11.46 -1.99 -17.16
N SER A 16 -10.34 -1.39 -17.59
CA SER A 16 -10.28 0.04 -17.96
C SER A 16 -11.19 0.40 -19.14
N SER A 17 -11.53 -0.57 -19.98
CA SER A 17 -12.47 -0.41 -21.09
C SER A 17 -13.93 -0.67 -20.70
N GLY A 18 -14.23 -0.90 -19.42
CA GLY A 18 -15.58 -1.11 -18.89
C GLY A 18 -16.08 -2.55 -18.95
N ASP A 19 -15.21 -3.54 -19.15
CA ASP A 19 -15.58 -4.96 -19.10
C ASP A 19 -15.74 -5.45 -17.67
N ALA A 20 -16.98 -5.55 -17.20
CA ALA A 20 -17.30 -6.03 -15.85
C ALA A 20 -16.89 -7.51 -15.61
N THR A 21 -16.76 -8.30 -16.66
CA THR A 21 -16.34 -9.71 -16.52
C THR A 21 -14.84 -9.83 -16.27
N ALA A 22 -14.07 -8.87 -16.77
CA ALA A 22 -12.63 -8.79 -16.54
C ALA A 22 -12.30 -8.57 -15.06
N GLU A 23 -13.10 -7.79 -14.34
CA GLU A 23 -12.95 -7.56 -12.90
C GLU A 23 -13.07 -8.86 -12.10
N GLN A 24 -14.10 -9.67 -12.36
CA GLN A 24 -14.31 -10.95 -11.69
C GLN A 24 -13.17 -11.94 -11.96
N SER A 25 -12.59 -11.89 -13.16
CA SER A 25 -11.48 -12.75 -13.56
C SER A 25 -10.14 -12.27 -13.02
N LEU A 26 -9.97 -10.97 -12.79
CA LEU A 26 -8.76 -10.36 -12.28
C LEU A 26 -8.52 -10.67 -10.81
N PHE A 27 -9.58 -10.56 -9.97
CA PHE A 27 -9.46 -10.67 -8.53
C PHE A 27 -8.74 -11.94 -8.05
N PRO A 28 -9.09 -13.15 -8.51
CA PRO A 28 -8.39 -14.37 -8.10
C PRO A 28 -6.88 -14.36 -8.43
N LEU A 29 -6.50 -13.75 -9.56
CA LEU A 29 -5.11 -13.70 -10.03
C LEU A 29 -4.25 -12.75 -9.20
N VAL A 30 -4.82 -11.62 -8.75
CA VAL A 30 -4.11 -10.62 -7.96
C VAL A 30 -4.26 -10.84 -6.45
N TYR A 31 -5.21 -11.67 -6.02
CA TYR A 31 -5.51 -11.90 -4.61
C TYR A 31 -4.28 -12.35 -3.81
N HIS A 32 -3.50 -13.29 -4.33
CA HIS A 32 -2.29 -13.76 -3.64
C HIS A 32 -1.27 -12.65 -3.40
N GLU A 33 -1.17 -11.71 -4.33
CA GLU A 33 -0.26 -10.57 -4.20
C GLU A 33 -0.78 -9.55 -3.22
N LEU A 34 -2.07 -9.22 -3.30
CA LEU A 34 -2.74 -8.36 -2.34
C LEU A 34 -2.67 -8.94 -0.93
N HIS A 35 -2.84 -10.26 -0.80
CA HIS A 35 -2.74 -10.96 0.46
C HIS A 35 -1.32 -10.91 1.04
N ARG A 36 -0.30 -11.11 0.20
CA ARG A 36 1.10 -10.98 0.62
C ARG A 36 1.42 -9.56 1.08
N LEU A 37 0.91 -8.55 0.38
CA LEU A 37 1.05 -7.15 0.79
C LEU A 37 0.38 -6.91 2.13
N ALA A 38 -0.88 -7.27 2.29
CA ALA A 38 -1.62 -7.10 3.53
C ALA A 38 -0.94 -7.82 4.70
N GLN A 39 -0.47 -9.05 4.49
CA GLN A 39 0.29 -9.78 5.52
C GLN A 39 1.60 -9.08 5.90
N SER A 40 2.30 -8.42 4.96
CA SER A 40 3.52 -7.69 5.27
C SER A 40 3.26 -6.52 6.23
N TYR A 41 2.11 -5.88 6.13
CA TYR A 41 1.67 -4.84 7.05
C TYR A 41 1.30 -5.39 8.42
N MET A 42 0.73 -6.60 8.46
CA MET A 42 0.24 -7.23 9.69
C MET A 42 1.29 -8.09 10.41
N ARG A 43 2.50 -8.25 9.84
CA ARG A 43 3.53 -9.20 10.32
C ARG A 43 4.02 -8.97 11.76
N ARG A 44 3.79 -7.80 12.34
CA ARG A 44 4.17 -7.46 13.72
C ARG A 44 3.02 -7.59 14.71
N GLU A 45 1.87 -8.01 14.25
CA GLU A 45 0.67 -8.23 15.06
C GLU A 45 0.57 -9.70 15.50
N ARG A 46 -0.32 -10.02 16.43
CA ARG A 46 -0.50 -11.37 16.97
C ARG A 46 -1.03 -12.38 15.94
N PRO A 47 -0.90 -13.72 16.15
CA PRO A 47 -1.27 -14.76 15.17
C PRO A 47 -2.73 -14.79 14.69
N ASP A 48 -3.64 -14.08 15.35
CA ASP A 48 -5.08 -14.06 15.02
C ASP A 48 -5.46 -13.13 13.84
N HIS A 49 -4.45 -12.58 13.14
CA HIS A 49 -4.63 -11.48 12.18
C HIS A 49 -4.96 -11.87 10.74
N THR A 50 -5.28 -13.13 10.43
CA THR A 50 -5.68 -13.54 9.07
C THR A 50 -6.96 -12.81 8.62
N LEU A 51 -7.90 -12.59 9.56
CA LEU A 51 -9.12 -11.82 9.32
C LEU A 51 -8.81 -10.35 8.97
N GLN A 52 -7.84 -9.75 9.64
CA GLN A 52 -7.45 -8.34 9.41
C GLN A 52 -6.78 -8.13 8.06
N ALA A 53 -5.94 -9.06 7.61
CA ALA A 53 -5.35 -8.99 6.27
C ALA A 53 -6.45 -9.08 5.18
N THR A 54 -7.43 -9.94 5.36
CA THR A 54 -8.57 -10.07 4.44
C THR A 54 -9.42 -8.80 4.41
N ALA A 55 -9.70 -8.17 5.56
CA ALA A 55 -10.43 -6.92 5.63
C ALA A 55 -9.69 -5.79 4.89
N LEU A 56 -8.37 -5.66 5.11
CA LEU A 56 -7.53 -4.70 4.38
C LEU A 56 -7.57 -4.92 2.86
N ILE A 57 -7.50 -6.19 2.42
CA ILE A 57 -7.58 -6.52 1.00
C ILE A 57 -8.94 -6.11 0.42
N ASN A 58 -10.03 -6.46 1.10
CA ASN A 58 -11.38 -6.17 0.63
C ASN A 58 -11.60 -4.65 0.52
N GLU A 59 -11.22 -3.88 1.53
CA GLU A 59 -11.37 -2.42 1.50
C GLU A 59 -10.49 -1.78 0.42
N ALA A 60 -9.24 -2.22 0.29
CA ALA A 60 -8.35 -1.75 -0.76
C ALA A 60 -8.91 -2.11 -2.16
N TYR A 61 -9.43 -3.32 -2.33
CA TYR A 61 -10.00 -3.76 -3.60
C TYR A 61 -11.22 -2.92 -4.00
N LEU A 62 -12.14 -2.65 -3.07
CA LEU A 62 -13.29 -1.77 -3.33
C LEU A 62 -12.86 -0.38 -3.79
N LYS A 63 -11.82 0.20 -3.17
CA LYS A 63 -11.26 1.50 -3.58
C LYS A 63 -10.58 1.42 -4.96
N LEU A 64 -9.92 0.30 -5.29
CA LEU A 64 -9.30 0.08 -6.60
C LEU A 64 -10.32 -0.12 -7.72
N ALA A 65 -11.38 -0.89 -7.44
CA ALA A 65 -12.44 -1.18 -8.40
C ALA A 65 -13.33 0.05 -8.69
N GLY A 66 -13.55 0.92 -7.68
CA GLY A 66 -14.33 2.15 -7.83
C GLY A 66 -13.57 3.33 -8.44
N GLY A 67 -12.26 3.21 -8.70
CA GLY A 67 -11.43 4.27 -9.26
C GLY A 67 -11.35 4.23 -10.77
N GLU A 68 -11.44 5.38 -11.43
CA GLU A 68 -11.13 5.53 -12.86
C GLU A 68 -9.59 5.55 -13.05
N VAL A 69 -8.97 4.36 -13.02
CA VAL A 69 -7.52 4.22 -13.21
C VAL A 69 -7.23 3.62 -14.57
N ASP A 70 -6.42 4.31 -15.37
CA ASP A 70 -5.87 3.75 -16.62
C ASP A 70 -4.74 2.75 -16.28
N TRP A 71 -5.11 1.47 -16.19
CA TRP A 71 -4.21 0.39 -15.81
C TRP A 71 -3.21 0.07 -16.93
N LYS A 72 -1.94 0.32 -16.67
CA LYS A 72 -0.87 0.08 -17.66
C LYS A 72 -0.42 -1.38 -17.70
N ASN A 73 -0.15 -1.95 -16.54
CA ASN A 73 0.35 -3.32 -16.39
C ASN A 73 0.22 -3.78 -14.92
N ARG A 74 0.59 -5.05 -14.65
CA ARG A 74 0.58 -5.65 -13.32
C ARG A 74 1.41 -4.87 -12.28
N GLN A 75 2.62 -4.40 -12.64
CA GLN A 75 3.47 -3.64 -11.70
C GLN A 75 2.83 -2.31 -11.33
N HIS A 76 2.17 -1.64 -12.28
CA HIS A 76 1.40 -0.43 -12.01
C HIS A 76 0.26 -0.70 -11.06
N PHE A 77 -0.50 -1.81 -11.26
CA PHE A 77 -1.56 -2.24 -10.37
C PHE A 77 -1.05 -2.45 -8.94
N ILE A 78 0.04 -3.21 -8.75
CA ILE A 78 0.64 -3.46 -7.42
C ILE A 78 1.11 -2.15 -6.77
N GLY A 79 1.70 -1.24 -7.53
CA GLY A 79 2.11 0.06 -7.03
C GLY A 79 0.94 0.91 -6.53
N VAL A 80 -0.19 0.92 -7.24
CA VAL A 80 -1.40 1.63 -6.82
C VAL A 80 -2.07 0.91 -5.64
N ALA A 81 -2.12 -0.43 -5.67
CA ALA A 81 -2.66 -1.21 -4.55
C ALA A 81 -1.89 -0.97 -3.24
N ALA A 82 -0.57 -0.91 -3.30
CA ALA A 82 0.27 -0.57 -2.15
C ALA A 82 -0.08 0.81 -1.56
N GLN A 83 -0.27 1.80 -2.42
CA GLN A 83 -0.66 3.14 -2.01
C GLN A 83 -2.06 3.17 -1.38
N VAL A 84 -3.02 2.49 -2.00
CA VAL A 84 -4.39 2.40 -1.47
C VAL A 84 -4.39 1.69 -0.11
N MET A 85 -3.68 0.58 0.04
CA MET A 85 -3.56 -0.13 1.33
C MET A 85 -2.91 0.74 2.41
N ARG A 86 -1.87 1.50 2.06
CA ARG A 86 -1.28 2.47 2.99
C ARG A 86 -2.34 3.48 3.46
N HIS A 87 -3.09 4.09 2.54
CA HIS A 87 -4.13 5.05 2.90
C HIS A 87 -5.23 4.44 3.77
N VAL A 88 -5.67 3.21 3.47
CA VAL A 88 -6.62 2.49 4.32
C VAL A 88 -6.09 2.34 5.75
N LEU A 89 -4.84 1.89 5.91
CA LEU A 89 -4.20 1.75 7.23
C LEU A 89 -4.09 3.09 7.97
N VAL A 90 -3.73 4.16 7.27
CA VAL A 90 -3.63 5.51 7.85
C VAL A 90 -5.00 6.02 8.28
N ASP A 91 -6.04 5.81 7.47
CA ASP A 91 -7.40 6.21 7.80
C ASP A 91 -7.89 5.47 9.07
N HIS A 92 -7.63 4.16 9.17
CA HIS A 92 -7.93 3.38 10.38
C HIS A 92 -7.13 3.86 11.59
N ALA A 93 -5.85 4.14 11.42
CA ALA A 93 -5.00 4.65 12.49
C ALA A 93 -5.48 6.01 13.03
N ARG A 94 -5.86 6.91 12.12
CA ARG A 94 -6.44 8.22 12.48
C ARG A 94 -7.77 8.10 13.21
N ALA A 95 -8.66 7.21 12.73
CA ALA A 95 -9.95 6.94 13.38
C ALA A 95 -9.75 6.39 14.80
N HIS A 96 -8.86 5.39 14.97
CA HIS A 96 -8.55 4.82 16.28
C HIS A 96 -8.04 5.89 17.26
N ASN A 97 -7.13 6.77 16.83
CA ASN A 97 -6.62 7.85 17.69
C ASN A 97 -7.68 8.91 18.02
N ALA A 98 -8.65 9.15 17.13
CA ALA A 98 -9.76 10.06 17.41
C ALA A 98 -10.69 9.49 18.50
N ASP A 99 -11.01 8.19 18.44
CA ASP A 99 -11.84 7.50 19.42
C ASP A 99 -11.18 7.48 20.81
N MET A 100 -9.87 7.23 20.87
CA MET A 100 -9.10 7.22 22.12
C MET A 100 -9.03 8.59 22.80
N ARG A 101 -9.14 9.70 22.04
CA ARG A 101 -9.13 11.08 22.59
C ARG A 101 -10.51 11.61 22.99
N GLY A 102 -11.56 10.77 23.02
CA GLY A 102 -12.89 11.15 23.49
C GLY A 102 -13.68 12.00 22.49
N GLY A 103 -13.36 11.93 21.22
CA GLY A 103 -14.16 12.50 20.16
C GLY A 103 -15.45 11.73 20.00
N ALA A 104 -16.58 12.29 20.48
CA ALA A 104 -17.90 11.78 20.24
C ALA A 104 -18.15 11.66 18.73
N LEU A 105 -18.38 10.42 18.28
CA LEU A 105 -19.22 10.05 17.15
C LEU A 105 -18.86 10.63 15.78
N ARG A 106 -17.96 9.97 15.11
CA ARG A 106 -18.28 9.50 13.76
C ARG A 106 -17.82 8.04 13.67
N ARG A 107 -18.70 7.11 14.03
CA ARG A 107 -18.64 5.75 13.50
C ARG A 107 -18.67 5.88 11.99
N VAL A 108 -17.47 5.93 11.40
CA VAL A 108 -17.33 5.37 10.07
C VAL A 108 -17.55 3.88 10.33
N ASP A 109 -18.51 3.25 9.65
CA ASP A 109 -18.66 1.80 9.65
C ASP A 109 -17.43 1.20 9.01
N LEU A 110 -16.32 1.25 9.76
CA LEU A 110 -15.07 0.60 9.46
C LEU A 110 -15.31 -0.86 9.81
N ASP A 111 -15.09 -1.71 8.82
CA ASP A 111 -15.23 -3.16 8.97
C ASP A 111 -14.56 -3.60 10.27
N GLU A 112 -15.35 -4.14 11.23
CA GLU A 112 -14.88 -4.53 12.57
C GLU A 112 -13.68 -5.51 12.51
N GLY A 113 -13.36 -6.02 11.32
CA GLY A 113 -12.25 -6.91 11.04
C GLY A 113 -10.87 -6.24 10.97
N LEU A 114 -10.75 -4.91 10.82
CA LEU A 114 -9.45 -4.24 10.72
C LEU A 114 -9.12 -3.45 12.00
N MET A 115 -8.60 -4.14 13.01
CA MET A 115 -8.14 -3.53 14.26
C MET A 115 -6.60 -3.48 14.31
N LEU A 116 -6.05 -2.30 14.54
CA LEU A 116 -4.61 -2.10 14.76
C LEU A 116 -4.33 -1.94 16.25
N SER A 117 -3.22 -2.51 16.73
CA SER A 117 -2.75 -2.21 18.09
C SER A 117 -2.30 -0.76 18.20
N SER A 118 -2.41 -0.16 19.41
CA SER A 118 -2.02 1.25 19.62
C SER A 118 -0.57 1.54 19.21
N ALA A 119 0.36 0.64 19.47
CA ALA A 119 1.75 0.78 19.04
C ALA A 119 1.88 0.79 17.51
N ARG A 120 1.05 0.03 16.80
CA ARG A 120 1.04 -0.01 15.34
C ARG A 120 0.40 1.23 14.73
N VAL A 121 -0.63 1.75 15.37
CA VAL A 121 -1.28 3.01 15.00
C VAL A 121 -0.24 4.13 14.95
N ASP A 122 0.53 4.30 16.01
CA ASP A 122 1.56 5.34 16.10
C ASP A 122 2.66 5.13 15.05
N GLU A 123 3.12 3.88 14.84
CA GLU A 123 4.13 3.54 13.82
C GLU A 123 3.64 3.88 12.40
N VAL A 124 2.39 3.54 12.07
CA VAL A 124 1.79 3.83 10.76
C VAL A 124 1.70 5.34 10.52
N LEU A 125 1.25 6.10 11.50
CA LEU A 125 1.11 7.54 11.38
C LEU A 125 2.47 8.25 11.27
N LEU A 126 3.45 7.87 12.09
CA LEU A 126 4.80 8.42 12.03
C LEU A 126 5.46 8.15 10.68
N LEU A 127 5.29 6.94 10.15
CA LEU A 127 5.83 6.60 8.83
C LEU A 127 5.12 7.36 7.71
N ASP A 128 3.80 7.53 7.81
CA ASP A 128 3.02 8.31 6.84
C ASP A 128 3.49 9.76 6.78
N GLU A 129 3.60 10.43 7.92
CA GLU A 129 4.12 11.80 8.02
C GLU A 129 5.56 11.93 7.51
N ALA A 130 6.42 10.96 7.82
CA ALA A 130 7.79 10.97 7.33
C ALA A 130 7.84 10.80 5.81
N LEU A 131 6.98 9.96 5.24
CA LEU A 131 6.91 9.79 3.78
C LEU A 131 6.36 11.03 3.07
N GLU A 132 5.38 11.73 3.66
CA GLU A 132 4.90 13.02 3.14
C GLU A 132 6.01 14.07 3.14
N ARG A 133 6.75 14.18 4.24
CA ARG A 133 7.92 15.08 4.34
C ARG A 133 9.01 14.72 3.32
N LEU A 134 9.28 13.43 3.14
CA LEU A 134 10.21 12.95 2.13
C LEU A 134 9.73 13.25 0.72
N ALA A 135 8.43 13.10 0.44
CA ALA A 135 7.83 13.43 -0.85
C ALA A 135 7.98 14.91 -1.20
N ASN A 136 7.78 15.81 -0.22
CA ASN A 136 7.99 17.23 -0.39
C ASN A 136 9.46 17.58 -0.70
N ARG A 137 10.41 16.78 -0.25
CA ARG A 137 11.84 16.94 -0.52
C ARG A 137 12.27 16.26 -1.83
N ASN A 138 11.82 15.05 -2.03
CA ASN A 138 12.16 14.23 -3.20
C ASN A 138 11.08 13.18 -3.48
N VAL A 139 10.14 13.52 -4.36
CA VAL A 139 9.01 12.67 -4.76
C VAL A 139 9.47 11.28 -5.21
N ARG A 140 10.58 11.19 -5.98
CA ARG A 140 11.06 9.91 -6.49
C ARG A 140 11.58 9.01 -5.38
N GLN A 141 12.31 9.55 -4.40
CA GLN A 141 12.79 8.80 -3.24
C GLN A 141 11.61 8.27 -2.40
N ALA A 142 10.61 9.10 -2.13
CA ALA A 142 9.40 8.69 -1.42
C ALA A 142 8.67 7.57 -2.19
N ARG A 143 8.56 7.70 -3.52
CA ARG A 143 7.93 6.68 -4.36
C ARG A 143 8.71 5.36 -4.37
N VAL A 144 10.03 5.38 -4.38
CA VAL A 144 10.86 4.18 -4.26
C VAL A 144 10.63 3.49 -2.92
N VAL A 145 10.55 4.24 -1.82
CA VAL A 145 10.22 3.66 -0.50
C VAL A 145 8.84 3.04 -0.50
N GLU A 146 7.86 3.74 -1.01
CA GLU A 146 6.47 3.26 -1.07
C GLU A 146 6.37 1.95 -1.86
N LEU A 147 6.93 1.90 -3.06
CA LEU A 147 6.90 0.72 -3.92
C LEU A 147 7.67 -0.46 -3.32
N HIS A 148 8.80 -0.22 -2.69
CA HIS A 148 9.61 -1.28 -2.10
C HIS A 148 9.05 -1.76 -0.77
N TYR A 149 8.80 -0.83 0.17
CA TYR A 149 8.38 -1.17 1.53
C TYR A 149 6.91 -1.60 1.57
N PHE A 150 6.03 -0.85 0.92
CA PHE A 150 4.60 -1.14 0.91
C PHE A 150 4.19 -2.04 -0.26
N GLY A 151 4.77 -1.87 -1.44
CA GLY A 151 4.47 -2.67 -2.63
C GLY A 151 5.19 -4.02 -2.69
N GLY A 152 6.24 -4.21 -1.88
CA GLY A 152 7.07 -5.42 -1.92
C GLY A 152 7.78 -5.62 -3.26
N LEU A 153 7.87 -4.58 -4.09
CA LEU A 153 8.52 -4.66 -5.39
C LEU A 153 10.05 -4.73 -5.23
N SER A 154 10.68 -5.54 -6.07
CA SER A 154 12.14 -5.57 -6.18
C SER A 154 12.69 -4.29 -6.81
N MET A 155 13.98 -4.01 -6.60
CA MET A 155 14.65 -2.85 -7.21
C MET A 155 14.56 -2.86 -8.74
N THR A 156 14.61 -4.04 -9.36
CA THR A 156 14.47 -4.22 -10.81
C THR A 156 13.05 -3.89 -11.28
N GLN A 157 12.01 -4.33 -10.54
CA GLN A 157 10.61 -4.03 -10.86
C GLN A 157 10.30 -2.54 -10.71
N ILE A 158 10.86 -1.91 -9.66
CA ILE A 158 10.73 -0.46 -9.44
C ILE A 158 11.43 0.32 -10.57
N ALA A 159 12.61 -0.11 -10.99
CA ALA A 159 13.35 0.50 -12.09
C ALA A 159 12.53 0.47 -13.40
N ALA A 160 11.92 -0.67 -13.71
CA ALA A 160 11.05 -0.82 -14.87
C ALA A 160 9.80 0.08 -14.76
N LEU A 161 9.15 0.13 -13.58
CA LEU A 161 7.94 0.92 -13.34
C LEU A 161 8.20 2.43 -13.44
N LEU A 162 9.32 2.89 -12.89
CA LEU A 162 9.70 4.31 -12.87
C LEU A 162 10.50 4.75 -14.10
N HIS A 163 10.81 3.84 -15.03
CA HIS A 163 11.61 4.09 -16.23
C HIS A 163 12.99 4.69 -15.92
N ILE A 164 13.67 4.16 -14.88
CA ILE A 164 15.02 4.56 -14.47
C ILE A 164 15.91 3.33 -14.30
N SER A 165 17.23 3.54 -14.15
CA SER A 165 18.16 2.42 -13.92
C SER A 165 18.01 1.84 -12.52
N GLU A 166 18.25 0.53 -12.35
CA GLU A 166 18.26 -0.12 -11.05
C GLU A 166 19.30 0.49 -10.09
N ARG A 167 20.43 0.96 -10.62
CA ARG A 167 21.42 1.72 -9.85
C ARG A 167 20.84 3.00 -9.26
N SER A 168 19.99 3.71 -10.01
CA SER A 168 19.30 4.91 -9.52
C SER A 168 18.31 4.56 -8.42
N VAL A 169 17.55 3.47 -8.57
CA VAL A 169 16.61 2.99 -7.54
C VAL A 169 17.37 2.64 -6.24
N LYS A 170 18.46 1.87 -6.33
CA LYS A 170 19.28 1.51 -5.18
C LYS A 170 19.85 2.73 -4.46
N ARG A 171 20.31 3.73 -5.22
CA ARG A 171 20.79 4.99 -4.64
C ARG A 171 19.67 5.75 -3.94
N ASP A 172 18.52 5.90 -4.59
CA ASP A 172 17.37 6.61 -4.03
C ASP A 172 16.85 5.92 -2.77
N TRP A 173 16.79 4.59 -2.78
CA TRP A 173 16.46 3.78 -1.60
C TRP A 173 17.43 4.00 -0.43
N SER A 174 18.74 3.97 -0.70
CA SER A 174 19.76 4.17 0.33
C SER A 174 19.66 5.57 0.96
N LEU A 175 19.51 6.61 0.14
CA LEU A 175 19.35 7.99 0.62
C LEU A 175 18.05 8.17 1.42
N ALA A 176 16.96 7.61 0.91
CA ALA A 176 15.67 7.65 1.60
C ALA A 176 15.72 6.96 2.96
N ARG A 177 16.37 5.78 3.05
CA ARG A 177 16.54 5.06 4.33
C ARG A 177 17.30 5.87 5.37
N ILE A 178 18.41 6.49 4.98
CA ILE A 178 19.20 7.33 5.89
C ILE A 178 18.33 8.48 6.40
N TRP A 179 17.66 9.18 5.49
CA TRP A 179 16.80 10.29 5.83
C TRP A 179 15.64 9.88 6.76
N LEU A 180 14.95 8.77 6.45
CA LEU A 180 13.87 8.24 7.29
C LEU A 180 14.39 7.85 8.67
N PHE A 181 15.54 7.19 8.76
CA PHE A 181 16.16 6.81 10.04
C PHE A 181 16.44 8.02 10.95
N GLU A 182 16.88 9.13 10.36
CA GLU A 182 17.12 10.39 11.09
C GLU A 182 15.81 11.06 11.53
N ASN A 183 14.75 10.96 10.71
CA ASN A 183 13.49 11.67 10.91
C ASN A 183 12.40 10.87 11.63
N LEU A 184 12.56 9.54 11.77
CA LEU A 184 11.68 8.67 12.56
C LEU A 184 12.16 8.48 14.01
N ARG A 185 13.32 9.02 14.40
CA ARG A 185 13.73 9.00 15.80
C ARG A 185 12.77 9.91 16.58
N PRO A 186 12.19 9.44 17.69
CA PRO A 186 11.48 10.33 18.59
C PRO A 186 12.46 11.43 19.00
N SER A 187 12.02 12.69 18.87
CA SER A 187 12.77 13.83 19.38
C SER A 187 13.08 13.54 20.85
N GLN A 188 14.34 13.29 21.18
CA GLN A 188 14.78 13.23 22.56
C GLN A 188 14.65 14.65 23.08
N GLY A 189 13.49 14.93 23.75
CA GLY A 189 13.30 16.11 24.56
C GLY A 189 13.85 15.88 25.95
#